data_6252f4f8797e76d19ab7287dc48e9aef
#
_entry.id   6252f4f8797e76d19ab7287dc48e9aef
#
_cell.length_a   1.000
_cell.length_b   1.000
_cell.length_c   1.000
_cell.angle_alpha   90.00
_cell.angle_beta   90.00
_cell.angle_gamma   90.00
#
_symmetry.space_group_name_H-M   'P 1'
#
loop_
_entity.id
_entity.type
_entity.pdbx_description
1 polymer ?
#
loop_
_entity_poly.entity_id
_entity_poly.type
_entity_poly.pdbx_seq_one_letter_code
_entity_poly.pdbx_strand_id
1 'polypeptide(L)'
;MDQPEFVWLNDDLVPADQARVSVNDRGFQYGDGFFETIRAEAGRLFFLREHLTRLLASAKAFHLPLPGDLPWEERLNKLLSVNGLDRGIARVKILLSRGAAAGLGLPAGISPTLVIWAQPYEPPPPAEYAAGWPVATFPGRRTTFLGRHKSLNYLFYLAARQYALEQGAREALILEADGMLSEGAATSLLYLSRGVYCTPAAASALPGVTLAVLTLALARLGLLLEVVPTEPSRLPHAEGVWLANALLELMPVASIDGQAIPVSAKTDFLRGILRAEAGL
;
A
#
# COMPACT_ATOMS: atom_id res chain seq x y z
N MET A 1 -16.21 4.83 -11.65
CA MET A 1 -14.81 4.41 -11.90
C MET A 1 -14.84 3.63 -13.21
N ASP A 2 -14.13 4.13 -14.20
CA ASP A 2 -14.03 3.46 -15.47
C ASP A 2 -13.35 2.10 -15.28
N GLN A 3 -13.95 1.05 -15.85
CA GLN A 3 -13.37 -0.29 -15.83
C GLN A 3 -12.21 -0.34 -16.83
N PRO A 4 -11.12 -1.09 -16.55
CA PRO A 4 -10.07 -1.27 -17.54
C PRO A 4 -10.63 -1.96 -18.77
N GLU A 5 -10.17 -1.56 -19.95
CA GLU A 5 -10.56 -2.24 -21.19
C GLU A 5 -9.85 -3.60 -21.33
N PHE A 6 -8.58 -3.67 -20.93
CA PHE A 6 -7.73 -4.86 -20.99
C PHE A 6 -7.06 -5.13 -19.64
N VAL A 7 -6.84 -6.41 -19.37
CA VAL A 7 -6.10 -6.90 -18.21
C VAL A 7 -5.14 -8.03 -18.63
N TRP A 8 -4.05 -8.19 -17.90
CA TRP A 8 -3.28 -9.43 -17.98
C TRP A 8 -3.92 -10.48 -17.09
N LEU A 9 -4.21 -11.63 -17.65
CA LEU A 9 -4.58 -12.85 -16.93
C LEU A 9 -3.52 -13.92 -17.26
N ASN A 10 -2.64 -14.19 -16.32
CA ASN A 10 -1.43 -14.98 -16.53
C ASN A 10 -0.57 -14.39 -17.66
N ASP A 11 -0.38 -15.11 -18.75
CA ASP A 11 0.43 -14.69 -19.89
C ASP A 11 -0.38 -13.97 -20.99
N ASP A 12 -1.70 -13.93 -20.86
CA ASP A 12 -2.60 -13.41 -21.87
C ASP A 12 -3.09 -12.00 -21.55
N LEU A 13 -3.01 -11.09 -22.50
CA LEU A 13 -3.67 -9.78 -22.46
C LEU A 13 -5.06 -9.93 -23.05
N VAL A 14 -6.07 -9.86 -22.19
CA VAL A 14 -7.48 -10.12 -22.56
C VAL A 14 -8.37 -8.93 -22.27
N PRO A 15 -9.51 -8.78 -22.98
CA PRO A 15 -10.55 -7.84 -22.58
C PRO A 15 -11.02 -8.12 -21.16
N ALA A 16 -11.21 -7.08 -20.36
CA ALA A 16 -11.52 -7.21 -18.94
C ALA A 16 -12.86 -7.94 -18.69
N ASP A 17 -13.82 -7.75 -19.57
CA ASP A 17 -15.13 -8.41 -19.53
C ASP A 17 -15.06 -9.91 -19.87
N GLN A 18 -13.95 -10.39 -20.44
CA GLN A 18 -13.70 -11.80 -20.76
C GLN A 18 -12.75 -12.48 -19.74
N ALA A 19 -12.07 -11.70 -18.90
CA ALA A 19 -11.20 -12.27 -17.86
C ALA A 19 -12.00 -13.10 -16.86
N ARG A 20 -11.58 -14.34 -16.63
CA ARG A 20 -12.26 -15.27 -15.70
C ARG A 20 -11.24 -15.94 -14.80
N VAL A 21 -11.49 -15.90 -13.51
CA VAL A 21 -10.75 -16.66 -12.50
C VAL A 21 -11.60 -17.82 -12.04
N SER A 22 -11.01 -18.99 -11.88
CA SER A 22 -11.72 -20.19 -11.45
C SER A 22 -12.35 -20.01 -10.06
N VAL A 23 -13.55 -20.53 -9.84
CA VAL A 23 -14.17 -20.63 -8.51
C VAL A 23 -13.35 -21.50 -7.55
N ASN A 24 -12.49 -22.36 -8.09
CA ASN A 24 -11.56 -23.20 -7.32
C ASN A 24 -10.23 -22.48 -7.02
N ASP A 25 -10.07 -21.25 -7.46
CA ASP A 25 -8.88 -20.44 -7.11
C ASP A 25 -8.83 -20.18 -5.61
N ARG A 26 -7.70 -20.50 -4.99
CA ARG A 26 -7.53 -20.36 -3.53
C ARG A 26 -7.48 -18.89 -3.08
N GLY A 27 -7.11 -17.98 -3.98
CA GLY A 27 -7.23 -16.55 -3.74
C GLY A 27 -8.68 -16.14 -3.52
N PHE A 28 -9.60 -16.69 -4.31
CA PHE A 28 -11.03 -16.47 -4.14
C PHE A 28 -11.59 -17.18 -2.89
N GLN A 29 -11.20 -18.42 -2.63
CA GLN A 29 -11.74 -19.22 -1.52
C GLN A 29 -11.19 -18.83 -0.14
N TYR A 30 -9.90 -18.48 -0.06
CA TYR A 30 -9.17 -18.34 1.22
C TYR A 30 -8.39 -17.04 1.33
N GLY A 31 -8.33 -16.22 0.30
CA GLY A 31 -7.40 -15.10 0.25
C GLY A 31 -5.92 -15.55 0.17
N ASP A 32 -5.67 -16.78 -0.35
CA ASP A 32 -4.33 -17.36 -0.47
C ASP A 32 -3.58 -16.71 -1.64
N GLY A 33 -2.97 -15.58 -1.35
CA GLY A 33 -2.27 -14.77 -2.33
C GLY A 33 -1.88 -13.40 -1.82
N PHE A 34 -1.24 -12.62 -2.67
CA PHE A 34 -0.69 -11.30 -2.37
C PHE A 34 -1.02 -10.32 -3.49
N PHE A 35 -0.92 -9.03 -3.18
CA PHE A 35 -1.13 -8.01 -4.18
C PHE A 35 -0.17 -6.83 -4.01
N GLU A 36 0.02 -6.10 -5.09
CA GLU A 36 0.66 -4.79 -5.06
C GLU A 36 -0.25 -3.72 -5.65
N THR A 37 0.01 -2.49 -5.25
CA THR A 37 -0.64 -1.31 -5.81
C THR A 37 0.44 -0.28 -6.10
N ILE A 38 0.57 0.08 -7.37
CA ILE A 38 1.65 0.94 -7.87
C ILE A 38 1.01 2.16 -8.51
N ARG A 39 1.55 3.35 -8.24
CA ARG A 39 1.22 4.57 -8.96
C ARG A 39 2.01 4.59 -10.25
N ALA A 40 1.35 4.96 -11.33
CA ALA A 40 1.99 5.38 -12.57
C ALA A 40 1.63 6.83 -12.86
N GLU A 41 2.58 7.63 -13.34
CA GLU A 41 2.35 9.01 -13.73
C GLU A 41 3.07 9.28 -15.05
N ALA A 42 2.33 9.70 -16.08
CA ALA A 42 2.83 9.88 -17.43
C ALA A 42 3.61 8.66 -17.96
N GLY A 43 3.06 7.45 -17.75
CA GLY A 43 3.66 6.18 -18.15
C GLY A 43 4.79 5.68 -17.22
N ARG A 44 5.24 6.48 -16.24
CA ARG A 44 6.31 6.09 -15.32
C ARG A 44 5.75 5.36 -14.11
N LEU A 45 6.20 4.15 -13.86
CA LEU A 45 5.84 3.34 -12.70
C LEU A 45 6.69 3.73 -11.49
N PHE A 46 6.06 4.13 -10.38
CA PHE A 46 6.77 4.54 -9.16
C PHE A 46 7.25 3.33 -8.38
N PHE A 47 8.56 3.25 -8.15
CA PHE A 47 9.18 2.26 -7.26
C PHE A 47 8.83 0.80 -7.62
N LEU A 48 8.71 0.51 -8.93
CA LEU A 48 8.33 -0.82 -9.41
C LEU A 48 9.21 -1.92 -8.82
N ARG A 49 10.52 -1.73 -8.77
CA ARG A 49 11.47 -2.71 -8.26
C ARG A 49 11.21 -3.04 -6.77
N GLU A 50 10.93 -2.03 -5.96
CA GLU A 50 10.64 -2.17 -4.53
C GLU A 50 9.32 -2.91 -4.29
N HIS A 51 8.29 -2.60 -5.09
CA HIS A 51 7.02 -3.31 -5.07
C HIS A 51 7.17 -4.78 -5.45
N LEU A 52 7.88 -5.07 -6.52
CA LEU A 52 8.14 -6.45 -6.96
C LEU A 52 9.00 -7.21 -5.94
N THR A 53 10.01 -6.57 -5.34
CA THR A 53 10.82 -7.17 -4.28
C THR A 53 9.95 -7.59 -3.10
N ARG A 54 8.99 -6.76 -2.67
CA ARG A 54 8.06 -7.10 -1.58
C ARG A 54 7.10 -8.23 -1.95
N LEU A 55 6.55 -8.22 -3.18
CA LEU A 55 5.69 -9.29 -3.69
C LEU A 55 6.44 -10.64 -3.72
N LEU A 56 7.66 -10.64 -4.28
CA LEU A 56 8.53 -11.81 -4.36
C LEU A 56 8.91 -12.36 -2.98
N ALA A 57 9.23 -11.47 -2.03
CA ALA A 57 9.54 -11.88 -0.65
C ALA A 57 8.33 -12.55 0.01
N SER A 58 7.12 -12.02 -0.20
CA SER A 58 5.88 -12.62 0.31
C SER A 58 5.58 -13.96 -0.35
N ALA A 59 5.68 -14.05 -1.67
CA ALA A 59 5.49 -15.28 -2.42
C ALA A 59 6.44 -16.39 -1.93
N LYS A 60 7.72 -16.05 -1.77
CA LYS A 60 8.75 -16.97 -1.25
C LYS A 60 8.42 -17.46 0.16
N ALA A 61 8.02 -16.56 1.07
CA ALA A 61 7.70 -16.88 2.46
C ALA A 61 6.53 -17.88 2.59
N PHE A 62 5.62 -17.87 1.63
CA PHE A 62 4.44 -18.76 1.58
C PHE A 62 4.54 -19.86 0.52
N HIS A 63 5.73 -20.13 0.01
CA HIS A 63 5.95 -21.16 -1.03
C HIS A 63 5.00 -21.03 -2.23
N LEU A 64 4.64 -19.80 -2.60
CA LEU A 64 3.84 -19.53 -3.77
C LEU A 64 4.78 -19.32 -4.96
N PRO A 65 4.73 -20.19 -5.99
CA PRO A 65 5.59 -20.02 -7.15
C PRO A 65 5.20 -18.71 -7.87
N LEU A 66 6.22 -17.96 -8.26
CA LEU A 66 6.06 -16.90 -9.24
C LEU A 66 6.60 -17.41 -10.56
N PRO A 67 5.96 -17.13 -11.68
CA PRO A 67 6.57 -17.32 -12.98
C PRO A 67 7.91 -16.57 -12.96
N GLY A 68 8.98 -17.25 -13.39
CA GLY A 68 10.35 -16.72 -13.30
C GLY A 68 10.56 -15.35 -13.94
N ASP A 69 11.33 -15.26 -14.99
CA ASP A 69 11.71 -13.98 -15.63
C ASP A 69 10.57 -13.30 -16.42
N LEU A 70 9.53 -12.87 -15.69
CA LEU A 70 8.49 -12.06 -16.31
C LEU A 70 9.05 -10.68 -16.70
N PRO A 71 8.84 -10.23 -17.93
CA PRO A 71 9.22 -8.89 -18.37
C PRO A 71 8.26 -7.85 -17.80
N TRP A 72 8.33 -7.64 -16.47
CA TRP A 72 7.37 -6.82 -15.71
C TRP A 72 7.18 -5.42 -16.28
N GLU A 73 8.28 -4.74 -16.56
CA GLU A 73 8.23 -3.36 -17.07
C GLU A 73 7.55 -3.30 -18.44
N GLU A 74 7.89 -4.21 -19.34
CA GLU A 74 7.27 -4.32 -20.66
C GLU A 74 5.76 -4.59 -20.56
N ARG A 75 5.37 -5.59 -19.73
CA ARG A 75 3.96 -5.94 -19.52
C ARG A 75 3.16 -4.77 -18.94
N LEU A 76 3.71 -4.08 -17.95
CA LEU A 76 3.02 -2.97 -17.31
C LEU A 76 2.91 -1.77 -18.23
N ASN A 77 3.95 -1.44 -18.99
CA ASN A 77 3.92 -0.37 -19.99
C ASN A 77 2.93 -0.71 -21.12
N LYS A 78 2.91 -1.94 -21.60
CA LYS A 78 1.91 -2.42 -22.56
C LYS A 78 0.50 -2.24 -22.04
N LEU A 79 0.25 -2.63 -20.76
CA LEU A 79 -1.06 -2.50 -20.13
C LEU A 79 -1.51 -1.04 -20.03
N LEU A 80 -0.61 -0.13 -19.62
CA LEU A 80 -0.90 1.29 -19.56
C LEU A 80 -1.26 1.84 -20.95
N SER A 81 -0.48 1.49 -21.97
CA SER A 81 -0.69 1.96 -23.34
C SER A 81 -2.02 1.50 -23.93
N VAL A 82 -2.36 0.20 -23.83
CA VAL A 82 -3.61 -0.33 -24.42
C VAL A 82 -4.88 0.17 -23.71
N ASN A 83 -4.74 0.62 -22.44
CA ASN A 83 -5.84 1.23 -21.69
C ASN A 83 -5.81 2.78 -21.78
N GLY A 84 -4.96 3.39 -22.60
CA GLY A 84 -4.86 4.85 -22.75
C GLY A 84 -4.36 5.57 -21.50
N LEU A 85 -3.58 4.87 -20.63
CA LEU A 85 -3.11 5.35 -19.33
C LEU A 85 -1.63 5.76 -19.32
N ASP A 86 -1.03 5.91 -20.48
CA ASP A 86 0.33 6.41 -20.70
C ASP A 86 0.47 7.93 -20.45
N ARG A 87 -0.67 8.61 -20.29
CA ARG A 87 -0.78 10.01 -19.89
C ARG A 87 -1.63 10.14 -18.62
N GLY A 88 -1.31 11.12 -17.78
CA GLY A 88 -2.01 11.34 -16.52
C GLY A 88 -1.52 10.40 -15.40
N ILE A 89 -2.38 10.17 -14.42
CA ILE A 89 -2.05 9.34 -13.26
C ILE A 89 -2.92 8.08 -13.28
N ALA A 90 -2.30 6.93 -13.08
CA ALA A 90 -2.96 5.65 -13.03
C ALA A 90 -2.60 4.86 -11.77
N ARG A 91 -3.53 4.00 -11.36
CA ARG A 91 -3.33 2.96 -10.35
C ARG A 91 -3.18 1.62 -11.03
N VAL A 92 -2.04 1.01 -10.89
CA VAL A 92 -1.76 -0.36 -11.35
C VAL A 92 -1.89 -1.30 -10.17
N LYS A 93 -2.59 -2.42 -10.36
CA LYS A 93 -2.73 -3.47 -9.35
C LYS A 93 -2.24 -4.79 -9.91
N ILE A 94 -1.38 -5.46 -9.14
CA ILE A 94 -0.87 -6.81 -9.41
C ILE A 94 -1.47 -7.71 -8.34
N LEU A 95 -2.19 -8.76 -8.72
CA LEU A 95 -2.73 -9.77 -7.83
C LEU A 95 -2.14 -11.12 -8.21
N LEU A 96 -1.61 -11.80 -7.22
CA LEU A 96 -1.02 -13.13 -7.36
C LEU A 96 -1.70 -14.06 -6.36
N SER A 97 -2.46 -15.03 -6.84
CA SER A 97 -3.02 -16.10 -6.00
C SER A 97 -2.30 -17.42 -6.24
N ARG A 98 -2.53 -18.38 -5.32
CA ARG A 98 -1.99 -19.74 -5.48
C ARG A 98 -2.63 -20.49 -6.64
N GLY A 99 -3.70 -19.98 -7.26
CA GLY A 99 -4.46 -20.70 -8.27
C GLY A 99 -5.34 -21.82 -7.68
N ALA A 100 -5.83 -22.67 -8.54
CA ALA A 100 -6.67 -23.79 -8.15
C ALA A 100 -5.83 -24.94 -7.60
N ALA A 101 -6.08 -25.32 -6.34
CA ALA A 101 -5.43 -26.46 -5.71
C ALA A 101 -6.33 -27.09 -4.64
N ALA A 102 -6.26 -28.40 -4.51
CA ALA A 102 -7.02 -29.16 -3.53
C ALA A 102 -6.31 -29.22 -2.16
N GLY A 103 -7.10 -29.43 -1.11
CA GLY A 103 -6.62 -29.65 0.25
C GLY A 103 -6.31 -28.36 1.02
N LEU A 104 -6.08 -28.52 2.33
CA LEU A 104 -5.64 -27.47 3.25
C LEU A 104 -4.11 -27.42 3.30
N GLY A 105 -3.55 -26.32 3.79
CA GLY A 105 -2.11 -26.07 3.84
C GLY A 105 -1.64 -25.26 2.65
N LEU A 106 -0.36 -25.32 2.32
CA LEU A 106 0.28 -24.58 1.24
C LEU A 106 0.79 -25.56 0.16
N PRO A 107 -0.07 -26.07 -0.72
CA PRO A 107 0.34 -27.06 -1.72
C PRO A 107 1.40 -26.49 -2.66
N ALA A 108 2.35 -27.34 -3.04
CA ALA A 108 3.40 -27.07 -4.03
C ALA A 108 2.99 -27.61 -5.41
N GLY A 109 3.75 -27.25 -6.44
CA GLY A 109 3.56 -27.77 -7.81
C GLY A 109 2.30 -27.30 -8.50
N ILE A 110 1.84 -26.10 -8.16
CA ILE A 110 0.61 -25.47 -8.65
C ILE A 110 0.92 -24.45 -9.76
N SER A 111 -0.14 -24.09 -10.50
CA SER A 111 -0.11 -22.98 -11.45
C SER A 111 -0.77 -21.76 -10.80
N PRO A 112 0.01 -20.75 -10.38
CA PRO A 112 -0.56 -19.55 -9.77
C PRO A 112 -1.42 -18.78 -10.77
N THR A 113 -2.37 -18.00 -10.24
CA THR A 113 -3.12 -17.05 -11.07
C THR A 113 -2.53 -15.66 -10.85
N LEU A 114 -2.09 -15.03 -11.93
CA LEU A 114 -1.60 -13.66 -11.96
C LEU A 114 -2.61 -12.79 -12.70
N VAL A 115 -3.14 -11.78 -12.04
CA VAL A 115 -3.99 -10.77 -12.66
C VAL A 115 -3.33 -9.40 -12.50
N ILE A 116 -3.19 -8.66 -13.63
CA ILE A 116 -2.70 -7.29 -13.58
C ILE A 116 -3.70 -6.39 -14.29
N TRP A 117 -4.12 -5.34 -13.61
CA TRP A 117 -4.99 -4.33 -14.19
C TRP A 117 -4.54 -2.91 -13.85
N ALA A 118 -4.93 -1.95 -14.66
CA ALA A 118 -4.67 -0.53 -14.46
C ALA A 118 -5.95 0.29 -14.68
N GLN A 119 -6.10 1.37 -13.91
CA GLN A 119 -7.23 2.30 -14.00
C GLN A 119 -6.73 3.72 -13.81
N PRO A 120 -7.45 4.75 -14.36
CA PRO A 120 -7.20 6.13 -13.99
C PRO A 120 -7.23 6.30 -12.46
N TYR A 121 -6.40 7.18 -11.96
CA TYR A 121 -6.39 7.53 -10.54
C TYR A 121 -6.37 9.04 -10.37
N GLU A 122 -7.32 9.54 -9.60
CA GLU A 122 -7.35 10.93 -9.18
C GLU A 122 -6.84 11.02 -7.74
N PRO A 123 -5.64 11.60 -7.52
CA PRO A 123 -5.15 11.84 -6.18
C PRO A 123 -6.04 12.88 -5.46
N PRO A 124 -6.05 12.89 -4.12
CA PRO A 124 -6.71 13.94 -3.38
C PRO A 124 -6.28 15.33 -3.89
N PRO A 125 -7.22 16.30 -3.97
CA PRO A 125 -6.90 17.63 -4.44
C PRO A 125 -5.90 18.33 -3.50
N PRO A 126 -5.13 19.31 -3.98
CA PRO A 126 -4.15 20.05 -3.16
C PRO A 126 -4.73 20.62 -1.86
N ALA A 127 -6.00 21.01 -1.87
CA ALA A 127 -6.70 21.50 -0.68
C ALA A 127 -6.80 20.45 0.44
N GLU A 128 -6.95 19.17 0.13
CA GLU A 128 -6.94 18.09 1.13
C GLU A 128 -5.55 17.89 1.75
N TYR A 129 -4.48 18.03 0.96
CA TYR A 129 -3.11 18.00 1.50
C TYR A 129 -2.81 19.21 2.38
N ALA A 130 -3.34 20.38 2.02
CA ALA A 130 -3.20 21.58 2.86
C ALA A 130 -3.99 21.48 4.16
N ALA A 131 -5.20 20.91 4.11
CA ALA A 131 -6.06 20.73 5.28
C ALA A 131 -5.63 19.58 6.19
N GLY A 132 -5.06 18.51 5.61
CA GLY A 132 -4.80 17.24 6.29
C GLY A 132 -6.05 16.39 6.50
N TRP A 133 -5.89 15.11 6.74
CA TRP A 133 -6.99 14.17 6.96
C TRP A 133 -7.28 13.93 8.45
N PRO A 134 -8.57 13.89 8.85
CA PRO A 134 -8.95 13.28 10.11
C PRO A 134 -8.75 11.77 10.06
N VAL A 135 -8.24 11.19 11.14
CA VAL A 135 -8.07 9.75 11.32
C VAL A 135 -8.76 9.27 12.60
N ALA A 136 -9.18 8.01 12.62
CA ALA A 136 -9.81 7.41 13.79
C ALA A 136 -9.04 6.14 14.19
N THR A 137 -8.86 5.92 15.48
CA THR A 137 -8.25 4.70 16.00
C THR A 137 -9.26 3.57 15.94
N PHE A 138 -8.95 2.50 15.20
CA PHE A 138 -9.81 1.33 15.10
C PHE A 138 -9.77 0.55 16.41
N PRO A 139 -10.93 0.20 17.03
CA PRO A 139 -10.97 -0.50 18.32
C PRO A 139 -10.49 -1.96 18.23
N GLY A 140 -10.58 -2.56 17.02
CA GLY A 140 -10.06 -3.91 16.80
C GLY A 140 -8.54 -3.92 16.77
N ARG A 141 -7.94 -4.79 17.56
CA ARG A 141 -6.48 -4.95 17.66
C ARG A 141 -6.01 -6.18 16.90
N ARG A 142 -4.79 -6.13 16.42
CA ARG A 142 -4.22 -7.23 15.64
C ARG A 142 -2.72 -7.34 15.84
N THR A 143 -2.25 -8.54 16.14
CA THR A 143 -0.87 -8.95 15.96
C THR A 143 -0.87 -10.24 15.15
N THR A 144 -0.31 -10.22 13.95
CA THR A 144 -0.20 -11.41 13.09
C THR A 144 0.98 -11.29 12.13
N PHE A 145 1.74 -12.36 11.97
CA PHE A 145 2.83 -12.41 10.99
C PHE A 145 2.33 -12.11 9.57
N LEU A 146 1.06 -12.39 9.26
CA LEU A 146 0.45 -12.11 7.95
C LEU A 146 0.41 -10.60 7.65
N GLY A 147 0.39 -9.73 8.64
CA GLY A 147 0.39 -8.27 8.45
C GLY A 147 1.62 -7.75 7.72
N ARG A 148 2.76 -8.42 7.84
CA ARG A 148 3.99 -8.08 7.10
C ARG A 148 3.90 -8.35 5.59
N HIS A 149 2.84 -9.00 5.15
CA HIS A 149 2.62 -9.38 3.77
C HIS A 149 1.36 -8.71 3.23
N LYS A 150 1.42 -8.17 2.02
CA LYS A 150 0.27 -7.54 1.37
C LYS A 150 -0.68 -8.61 0.82
N SER A 151 -1.31 -9.34 1.76
CA SER A 151 -2.15 -10.50 1.51
C SER A 151 -3.53 -10.12 0.95
N LEU A 152 -4.12 -11.00 0.16
CA LEU A 152 -5.53 -10.93 -0.27
C LEU A 152 -6.51 -11.06 0.91
N ASN A 153 -6.07 -11.54 2.07
CA ASN A 153 -6.83 -11.54 3.34
C ASN A 153 -7.00 -10.11 3.88
N TYR A 154 -7.73 -9.27 3.17
CA TYR A 154 -7.77 -7.84 3.42
C TYR A 154 -8.99 -7.36 4.22
N LEU A 155 -9.88 -8.27 4.62
CA LEU A 155 -11.16 -7.93 5.27
C LEU A 155 -11.00 -7.14 6.58
N PHE A 156 -9.97 -7.45 7.39
CA PHE A 156 -9.66 -6.68 8.61
C PHE A 156 -9.43 -5.20 8.30
N TYR A 157 -8.63 -4.90 7.30
CA TYR A 157 -8.31 -3.52 6.89
C TYR A 157 -9.51 -2.80 6.27
N LEU A 158 -10.35 -3.54 5.51
CA LEU A 158 -11.59 -2.99 4.97
C LEU A 158 -12.56 -2.60 6.09
N ALA A 159 -12.70 -3.47 7.12
CA ALA A 159 -13.52 -3.18 8.30
C ALA A 159 -12.98 -1.97 9.08
N ALA A 160 -11.66 -1.88 9.29
CA ALA A 160 -11.04 -0.73 9.94
C ALA A 160 -11.28 0.56 9.15
N ARG A 161 -11.15 0.52 7.83
CA ARG A 161 -11.42 1.66 6.96
C ARG A 161 -12.89 2.08 7.01
N GLN A 162 -13.82 1.12 6.99
CA GLN A 162 -15.26 1.39 7.11
C GLN A 162 -15.59 2.06 8.44
N TYR A 163 -15.03 1.55 9.54
CA TYR A 163 -15.18 2.20 10.85
C TYR A 163 -14.72 3.67 10.83
N ALA A 164 -13.53 3.95 10.26
CA ALA A 164 -13.06 5.32 10.17
C ALA A 164 -14.03 6.23 9.41
N LEU A 165 -14.58 5.76 8.28
CA LEU A 165 -15.57 6.51 7.50
C LEU A 165 -16.84 6.79 8.32
N GLU A 166 -17.30 5.84 9.12
CA GLU A 166 -18.46 6.00 10.01
C GLU A 166 -18.20 7.01 11.15
N GLN A 167 -16.92 7.18 11.55
CA GLN A 167 -16.49 8.22 12.49
C GLN A 167 -16.21 9.58 11.81
N GLY A 168 -16.49 9.73 10.51
CA GLY A 168 -16.18 10.94 9.75
C GLY A 168 -14.71 11.14 9.43
N ALA A 169 -13.89 10.10 9.64
CA ALA A 169 -12.47 10.09 9.36
C ALA A 169 -12.16 9.54 7.95
N ARG A 170 -10.94 9.79 7.46
CA ARG A 170 -10.50 9.40 6.11
C ARG A 170 -9.59 8.17 6.13
N GLU A 171 -9.02 7.82 7.27
CA GLU A 171 -8.18 6.65 7.48
C GLU A 171 -8.32 6.13 8.91
N ALA A 172 -8.06 4.82 9.10
CA ALA A 172 -8.02 4.19 10.42
C ALA A 172 -6.58 3.96 10.88
N LEU A 173 -6.29 4.24 12.14
CA LEU A 173 -5.08 3.77 12.80
C LEU A 173 -5.31 2.37 13.38
N ILE A 174 -4.38 1.48 13.14
CA ILE A 174 -4.39 0.09 13.62
C ILE A 174 -3.44 -0.03 14.82
N LEU A 175 -3.90 -0.71 15.85
CA LEU A 175 -3.10 -1.04 17.02
C LEU A 175 -2.71 -2.51 17.02
N GLU A 176 -1.52 -2.81 17.51
CA GLU A 176 -1.10 -4.16 17.88
C GLU A 176 -1.92 -4.66 19.09
N ALA A 177 -1.82 -5.95 19.40
CA ALA A 177 -2.54 -6.55 20.52
C ALA A 177 -2.18 -5.92 21.87
N ASP A 178 -0.95 -5.43 22.04
CA ASP A 178 -0.46 -4.73 23.24
C ASP A 178 -0.94 -3.26 23.33
N GLY A 179 -1.61 -2.76 22.29
CA GLY A 179 -2.11 -1.39 22.23
C GLY A 179 -1.16 -0.38 21.64
N MET A 180 0.04 -0.78 21.21
CA MET A 180 0.96 0.08 20.47
C MET A 180 0.47 0.35 19.07
N LEU A 181 0.83 1.50 18.51
CA LEU A 181 0.55 1.83 17.10
C LEU A 181 1.27 0.89 16.16
N SER A 182 0.57 0.46 15.12
CA SER A 182 1.10 -0.35 14.04
C SER A 182 1.23 0.46 12.75
N GLU A 183 0.12 0.69 12.09
CA GLU A 183 0.05 1.30 10.76
C GLU A 183 -1.34 1.93 10.55
N GLY A 184 -1.62 2.48 9.37
CA GLY A 184 -2.98 2.77 8.92
C GLY A 184 -3.62 1.58 8.21
N ALA A 185 -4.94 1.60 8.00
CA ALA A 185 -5.64 0.52 7.28
C ALA A 185 -5.12 0.32 5.83
N ALA A 186 -4.62 1.38 5.20
CA ALA A 186 -4.02 1.32 3.87
C ALA A 186 -2.72 2.11 3.76
N THR A 187 -2.12 2.52 4.87
CA THR A 187 -0.99 3.46 4.93
C THR A 187 0.02 3.05 6.00
N SER A 188 1.28 3.41 5.79
CA SER A 188 2.26 3.47 6.86
C SER A 188 2.15 4.81 7.60
N LEU A 189 2.58 4.86 8.85
CA LEU A 189 2.56 6.04 9.69
C LEU A 189 3.96 6.63 9.83
N LEU A 190 4.09 7.94 9.61
CA LEU A 190 5.27 8.75 9.86
C LEU A 190 4.89 9.89 10.78
N TYR A 191 5.73 10.26 11.74
CA TYR A 191 5.53 11.45 12.54
C TYR A 191 6.86 12.14 12.89
N LEU A 192 6.78 13.43 13.16
CA LEU A 192 7.93 14.25 13.60
C LEU A 192 7.79 14.55 15.09
N SER A 193 8.80 14.19 15.88
CA SER A 193 8.82 14.44 17.32
C SER A 193 10.20 14.91 17.76
N ARG A 194 10.26 16.09 18.37
CA ARG A 194 11.51 16.72 18.82
C ARG A 194 12.57 16.82 17.71
N GLY A 195 12.11 17.17 16.50
CA GLY A 195 12.98 17.30 15.34
C GLY A 195 13.44 15.99 14.72
N VAL A 196 13.01 14.82 15.20
CA VAL A 196 13.35 13.49 14.69
C VAL A 196 12.14 12.88 13.99
N TYR A 197 12.31 12.37 12.77
CA TYR A 197 11.29 11.58 12.07
C TYR A 197 11.21 10.20 12.70
N CYS A 198 10.00 9.74 12.95
CA CYS A 198 9.74 8.46 13.58
C CYS A 198 8.65 7.67 12.85
N THR A 199 8.72 6.35 12.93
CA THR A 199 7.65 5.44 12.53
C THR A 199 7.44 4.39 13.63
N PRO A 200 6.21 3.88 13.84
CA PRO A 200 5.97 2.85 14.84
C PRO A 200 6.79 1.57 14.59
N ALA A 201 7.40 1.05 15.65
CA ALA A 201 8.01 -0.28 15.66
C ALA A 201 6.90 -1.32 15.90
N ALA A 202 6.39 -1.91 14.83
CA ALA A 202 5.30 -2.88 14.89
C ALA A 202 5.66 -4.19 14.20
N ALA A 203 5.53 -5.30 14.91
CA ALA A 203 5.92 -6.62 14.40
C ALA A 203 5.05 -7.09 13.24
N SER A 204 3.79 -6.63 13.18
CA SER A 204 2.83 -7.01 12.14
C SER A 204 2.53 -5.90 11.10
N ALA A 205 3.21 -4.76 11.15
CA ALA A 205 3.03 -3.72 10.13
C ALA A 205 3.63 -4.13 8.78
N LEU A 206 2.92 -3.75 7.72
CA LEU A 206 3.42 -3.94 6.37
C LEU A 206 4.69 -3.09 6.13
N PRO A 207 5.80 -3.66 5.60
CA PRO A 207 6.95 -2.87 5.17
C PRO A 207 6.57 -1.99 3.96
N GLY A 208 6.15 -0.75 4.22
CA GLY A 208 5.63 0.18 3.22
C GLY A 208 6.72 0.64 2.25
N VAL A 209 6.51 0.47 0.94
CA VAL A 209 7.47 0.87 -0.09
C VAL A 209 7.73 2.38 -0.06
N THR A 210 6.67 3.19 0.01
CA THR A 210 6.79 4.66 0.07
C THR A 210 7.61 5.12 1.27
N LEU A 211 7.35 4.53 2.44
CA LEU A 211 8.10 4.83 3.65
C LEU A 211 9.56 4.39 3.56
N ALA A 212 9.82 3.21 3.00
CA ALA A 212 11.18 2.70 2.82
C ALA A 212 12.01 3.59 1.87
N VAL A 213 11.43 4.02 0.75
CA VAL A 213 12.09 4.97 -0.17
C VAL A 213 12.37 6.29 0.53
N LEU A 214 11.39 6.84 1.24
CA LEU A 214 11.57 8.09 1.99
C LEU A 214 12.67 7.96 3.05
N THR A 215 12.72 6.84 3.78
CA THR A 215 13.76 6.57 4.79
C THR A 215 15.16 6.66 4.18
N LEU A 216 15.37 5.99 3.03
CA LEU A 216 16.66 6.02 2.34
C LEU A 216 17.00 7.43 1.81
N ALA A 217 16.01 8.14 1.30
CA ALA A 217 16.20 9.49 0.78
C ALA A 217 16.52 10.49 1.90
N LEU A 218 15.84 10.42 3.04
CA LEU A 218 16.13 11.23 4.23
C LEU A 218 17.56 10.96 4.75
N ALA A 219 17.96 9.69 4.82
CA ALA A 219 19.31 9.33 5.26
C ALA A 219 20.41 9.94 4.37
N ARG A 220 20.19 10.00 3.04
CA ARG A 220 21.13 10.69 2.13
C ARG A 220 21.24 12.21 2.38
N LEU A 221 20.20 12.79 2.97
CA LEU A 221 20.19 14.21 3.38
C LEU A 221 20.71 14.43 4.82
N GLY A 222 21.20 13.39 5.49
CA GLY A 222 21.63 13.44 6.88
C GLY A 222 20.49 13.51 7.90
N LEU A 223 19.25 13.23 7.46
CA LEU A 223 18.06 13.19 8.31
C LEU A 223 17.76 11.73 8.68
N LEU A 224 17.57 11.46 9.96
CA LEU A 224 17.27 10.12 10.44
C LEU A 224 15.75 9.91 10.54
N LEU A 225 15.32 8.69 10.20
CA LEU A 225 14.01 8.18 10.53
C LEU A 225 14.18 6.99 11.49
N GLU A 226 13.67 7.15 12.69
CA GLU A 226 13.77 6.15 13.75
C GLU A 226 12.52 5.24 13.77
N VAL A 227 12.76 3.96 13.99
CA VAL A 227 11.70 2.96 14.20
C VAL A 227 11.57 2.76 15.71
N VAL A 228 10.47 3.24 16.31
CA VAL A 228 10.33 3.29 17.77
C VAL A 228 8.98 2.75 18.23
N PRO A 229 8.89 2.03 19.36
CA PRO A 229 7.62 1.70 19.99
C PRO A 229 6.82 2.98 20.23
N THR A 230 5.58 3.02 19.75
CA THR A 230 4.79 4.25 19.74
C THR A 230 3.41 4.01 20.36
N GLU A 231 3.15 4.65 21.48
CA GLU A 231 1.81 4.71 22.06
C GLU A 231 0.92 5.70 21.27
N PRO A 232 -0.40 5.46 21.14
CA PRO A 232 -1.32 6.39 20.49
C PRO A 232 -1.28 7.80 21.10
N SER A 233 -1.11 7.90 22.42
CA SER A 233 -1.00 9.16 23.18
C SER A 233 0.15 10.06 22.76
N ARG A 234 1.16 9.52 22.05
CA ARG A 234 2.31 10.28 21.57
C ARG A 234 2.00 11.17 20.38
N LEU A 235 1.08 10.74 19.49
CA LEU A 235 0.83 11.43 18.23
C LEU A 235 0.24 12.84 18.38
N PRO A 236 -0.69 13.12 19.34
CA PRO A 236 -1.20 14.47 19.54
C PRO A 236 -0.14 15.51 19.92
N HIS A 237 1.04 15.05 20.40
CA HIS A 237 2.16 15.92 20.77
C HIS A 237 3.25 16.00 19.67
N ALA A 238 3.00 15.40 18.51
CA ALA A 238 3.94 15.45 17.39
C ALA A 238 3.88 16.81 16.67
N GLU A 239 5.01 17.21 16.09
CA GLU A 239 5.14 18.41 15.25
C GLU A 239 4.52 18.24 13.86
N GLY A 240 4.13 17.02 13.52
CA GLY A 240 3.42 16.61 12.33
C GLY A 240 3.28 15.10 12.26
N VAL A 241 2.18 14.64 11.66
CA VAL A 241 1.87 13.23 11.43
C VAL A 241 1.47 13.06 9.98
N TRP A 242 1.93 12.00 9.33
CA TRP A 242 1.65 11.71 7.94
C TRP A 242 1.30 10.23 7.72
N LEU A 243 0.40 10.02 6.78
CA LEU A 243 0.03 8.72 6.22
C LEU A 243 0.75 8.54 4.89
N ALA A 244 1.45 7.43 4.72
CA ALA A 244 2.26 7.16 3.53
C ALA A 244 1.76 5.91 2.78
N ASN A 245 1.48 6.04 1.49
CA ASN A 245 1.29 4.89 0.59
C ASN A 245 1.62 5.26 -0.87
N ALA A 246 1.63 4.28 -1.76
CA ALA A 246 2.00 4.47 -3.16
C ALA A 246 1.11 5.46 -3.91
N LEU A 247 -0.16 5.63 -3.53
CA LEU A 247 -1.12 6.47 -4.23
C LEU A 247 -1.19 7.89 -3.66
N LEU A 248 -1.16 8.00 -2.32
CA LEU A 248 -1.24 9.28 -1.61
C LEU A 248 0.11 10.01 -1.54
N GLU A 249 1.22 9.31 -1.78
CA GLU A 249 2.56 9.79 -1.40
C GLU A 249 2.61 10.00 0.12
N LEU A 250 2.45 11.24 0.58
CA LEU A 250 2.36 11.60 1.99
C LEU A 250 1.16 12.51 2.22
N MET A 251 0.18 12.03 2.97
CA MET A 251 -1.00 12.79 3.38
C MET A 251 -0.84 13.22 4.84
N PRO A 252 -0.83 14.52 5.15
CA PRO A 252 -0.78 14.98 6.53
C PRO A 252 -2.06 14.63 7.29
N VAL A 253 -1.92 14.42 8.59
CA VAL A 253 -3.02 14.19 9.53
C VAL A 253 -3.34 15.49 10.24
N ALA A 254 -4.62 15.88 10.25
CA ALA A 254 -5.12 17.09 10.93
C ALA A 254 -5.75 16.80 12.29
N SER A 255 -6.24 15.58 12.50
CA SER A 255 -6.79 15.18 13.80
C SER A 255 -6.75 13.66 13.97
N ILE A 256 -6.67 13.20 15.21
CA ILE A 256 -6.79 11.80 15.62
C ILE A 256 -7.87 11.72 16.70
N ASP A 257 -8.91 10.90 16.45
CA ASP A 257 -10.05 10.71 17.36
C ASP A 257 -10.69 12.05 17.81
N GLY A 258 -10.76 13.01 16.88
CA GLY A 258 -11.26 14.37 17.12
C GLY A 258 -10.26 15.34 17.76
N GLN A 259 -9.11 14.87 18.23
CA GLN A 259 -8.05 15.72 18.77
C GLN A 259 -7.21 16.31 17.63
N ALA A 260 -7.16 17.64 17.54
CA ALA A 260 -6.41 18.34 16.49
C ALA A 260 -4.88 18.10 16.58
N ILE A 261 -4.26 17.97 15.40
CA ILE A 261 -2.81 17.87 15.23
C ILE A 261 -2.36 18.97 14.27
N PRO A 262 -1.20 19.61 14.50
CA PRO A 262 -0.67 20.58 13.56
C PRO A 262 -0.38 19.95 12.19
N VAL A 263 -0.93 20.56 11.13
CA VAL A 263 -0.52 20.23 9.76
C VAL A 263 0.86 20.83 9.51
N SER A 264 1.86 20.00 9.43
CA SER A 264 3.26 20.44 9.38
C SER A 264 3.64 21.03 8.01
N ALA A 265 4.33 22.19 8.04
CA ALA A 265 4.93 22.80 6.85
C ALA A 265 6.01 21.89 6.17
N LYS A 266 6.46 20.82 6.81
CA LYS A 266 7.38 19.85 6.21
C LYS A 266 6.74 18.94 5.16
N THR A 267 5.42 18.97 4.98
CA THR A 267 4.69 18.10 4.04
C THR A 267 5.22 18.25 2.61
N ASP A 268 5.35 19.48 2.11
CA ASP A 268 5.81 19.73 0.73
C ASP A 268 7.28 19.30 0.54
N PHE A 269 8.12 19.53 1.53
CA PHE A 269 9.51 19.06 1.52
C PHE A 269 9.60 17.55 1.40
N LEU A 270 8.87 16.81 2.24
CA LEU A 270 8.86 15.34 2.22
C LEU A 270 8.27 14.78 0.91
N ARG A 271 7.19 15.39 0.40
CA ARG A 271 6.60 15.00 -0.89
C ARG A 271 7.56 15.31 -2.05
N GLY A 272 8.24 16.45 -2.01
CA GLY A 272 9.27 16.81 -3.00
C GLY A 272 10.39 15.78 -3.07
N ILE A 273 10.86 15.29 -1.92
CA ILE A 273 11.85 14.19 -1.86
C ILE A 273 11.31 12.93 -2.56
N LEU A 274 10.10 12.48 -2.24
CA LEU A 274 9.51 11.28 -2.85
C LEU A 274 9.33 11.42 -4.37
N ARG A 275 8.90 12.58 -4.84
CA ARG A 275 8.73 12.86 -6.27
C ARG A 275 10.05 12.88 -7.01
N ALA A 276 11.09 13.45 -6.41
CA ALA A 276 12.45 13.42 -6.96
C ALA A 276 12.98 11.97 -7.07
N GLU A 277 12.72 11.11 -6.08
CA GLU A 277 13.07 9.68 -6.14
C GLU A 277 12.28 8.93 -7.23
N ALA A 278 11.06 9.36 -7.54
CA ALA A 278 10.28 8.84 -8.65
C ALA A 278 10.69 9.43 -10.01
N GLY A 279 11.62 10.40 -10.03
CA GLY A 279 12.13 11.07 -11.22
C GLY A 279 11.19 12.15 -11.77
N LEU A 280 10.46 12.84 -10.90
CA LEU A 280 9.55 13.95 -11.21
C LEU A 280 10.06 15.27 -10.66
#